data_7243c8f25c2f7094164ae8a9740ba67c
#
_entry.id   7243c8f25c2f7094164ae8a9740ba67c
#
_cell.length_a   1.000
_cell.length_b   1.000
_cell.length_c   1.000
_cell.angle_alpha   90.00
_cell.angle_beta   90.00
_cell.angle_gamma   90.00
#
_symmetry.space_group_name_H-M   'P 1'
#
loop_
_entity.id
_entity.type
_entity.pdbx_description
1 polymer ?
#
loop_
_entity_poly.entity_id
_entity_poly.type
_entity_poly.pdbx_seq_one_letter_code
_entity_poly.pdbx_strand_id
1 'polypeptide(L)'
;MPEMKSSNEVNKNVRRGFAPEDERQFSAESVQLLRKAGTEVRYLLNRGYHLKSVTQFVGDHYLFSERQRLALARSIAPDVKVAARKSREIDLAGIEANGDRPVLPEINIDGFNTVITLETALSGSLVFKGMDGCIRDLAGLRGTYRIIDVTKKAIDLLLLAADNLHAGRVNVFLDAPVSNSGRLKTLFYERRETLGCGFSLEISVINDVDAVLKQAGYVVSSDSVILDCCRSWINLVPELLKKCGGVWLIDLDLTR
;
A
#
# COMPACT_ATOMS: atom_id res chain seq x y z
N MET A 1 47.54 4.50 -9.10
CA MET A 1 46.28 5.20 -8.89
C MET A 1 45.15 4.16 -8.93
N PRO A 2 44.44 3.89 -7.84
CA PRO A 2 43.35 2.95 -7.89
C PRO A 2 42.09 3.63 -8.45
N GLU A 3 41.50 3.01 -9.46
CA GLU A 3 40.24 3.41 -10.07
C GLU A 3 39.09 3.43 -9.03
N MET A 4 38.50 4.59 -8.87
CA MET A 4 37.25 4.76 -8.13
C MET A 4 36.13 4.03 -8.90
N LYS A 5 35.73 2.85 -8.43
CA LYS A 5 34.52 2.18 -8.91
C LYS A 5 33.31 3.04 -8.57
N SER A 6 32.62 3.52 -9.58
CA SER A 6 31.37 4.28 -9.47
C SER A 6 30.28 3.34 -8.91
N SER A 7 29.78 3.66 -7.71
CA SER A 7 28.72 2.91 -7.00
C SER A 7 27.31 3.25 -7.52
N ASN A 8 27.09 3.27 -8.81
CA ASN A 8 25.78 3.57 -9.43
C ASN A 8 25.21 2.38 -10.23
N GLU A 9 25.45 1.14 -9.79
CA GLU A 9 24.66 0.02 -10.30
C GLU A 9 23.31 -0.01 -9.59
N VAL A 10 22.27 0.50 -10.28
CA VAL A 10 20.87 0.18 -9.96
C VAL A 10 20.74 -1.35 -10.09
N ASN A 11 20.49 -2.02 -8.96
CA ASN A 11 20.35 -3.47 -8.93
C ASN A 11 19.21 -3.88 -9.86
N LYS A 12 19.55 -4.31 -11.07
CA LYS A 12 18.58 -4.83 -12.05
C LYS A 12 18.02 -6.16 -11.53
N ASN A 13 16.69 -6.27 -11.46
CA ASN A 13 15.89 -7.44 -11.05
C ASN A 13 15.69 -7.69 -9.55
N VAL A 14 15.71 -6.67 -8.71
CA VAL A 14 15.29 -6.83 -7.30
C VAL A 14 13.76 -6.90 -7.22
N ARG A 15 13.22 -8.05 -6.78
CA ARG A 15 11.79 -8.22 -6.46
C ARG A 15 11.54 -7.78 -5.03
N ARG A 16 10.84 -6.65 -4.85
CA ARG A 16 10.49 -6.12 -3.52
C ARG A 16 9.58 -7.11 -2.78
N GLY A 17 9.97 -7.50 -1.57
CA GLY A 17 9.13 -8.33 -0.70
C GLY A 17 8.92 -9.77 -1.16
N PHE A 18 9.59 -10.23 -2.21
CA PHE A 18 9.52 -11.60 -2.68
C PHE A 18 10.24 -12.55 -1.71
N ALA A 19 9.64 -13.70 -1.46
CA ALA A 19 10.29 -14.85 -0.82
C ALA A 19 10.13 -16.07 -1.74
N PRO A 20 11.18 -16.93 -1.88
CA PRO A 20 11.14 -18.10 -2.75
C PRO A 20 9.97 -19.04 -2.45
N GLU A 21 9.54 -19.10 -1.19
CA GLU A 21 8.45 -19.94 -0.72
C GLU A 21 7.06 -19.40 -1.09
N ASP A 22 6.95 -18.16 -1.58
CA ASP A 22 5.68 -17.51 -1.88
C ASP A 22 4.86 -18.29 -2.92
N GLU A 23 5.52 -18.84 -3.97
CA GLU A 23 4.84 -19.60 -5.01
C GLU A 23 4.12 -20.85 -4.45
N ARG A 24 4.74 -21.52 -3.47
CA ARG A 24 4.16 -22.68 -2.79
C ARG A 24 3.13 -22.25 -1.75
N GLN A 25 3.47 -21.26 -0.90
CA GLN A 25 2.63 -20.82 0.23
C GLN A 25 1.35 -20.11 -0.24
N PHE A 26 1.34 -19.58 -1.44
CA PHE A 26 0.22 -18.87 -2.05
C PHE A 26 -0.22 -19.50 -3.38
N SER A 27 -0.07 -20.83 -3.52
CA SER A 27 -0.67 -21.60 -4.62
C SER A 27 -2.20 -21.48 -4.58
N ALA A 28 -2.86 -21.86 -5.67
CA ALA A 28 -4.33 -21.80 -5.75
C ALA A 28 -5.03 -22.54 -4.60
N GLU A 29 -4.51 -23.73 -4.22
CA GLU A 29 -5.02 -24.52 -3.10
C GLU A 29 -4.80 -23.82 -1.76
N SER A 30 -3.59 -23.29 -1.53
CA SER A 30 -3.28 -22.54 -0.32
C SER A 30 -4.12 -21.28 -0.18
N VAL A 31 -4.43 -20.59 -1.28
CA VAL A 31 -5.32 -19.42 -1.29
C VAL A 31 -6.75 -19.80 -0.92
N GLN A 32 -7.25 -20.97 -1.35
CA GLN A 32 -8.57 -21.46 -0.90
C GLN A 32 -8.60 -21.70 0.62
N LEU A 33 -7.55 -22.30 1.18
CA LEU A 33 -7.42 -22.48 2.63
C LEU A 33 -7.30 -21.14 3.36
N LEU A 34 -6.56 -20.19 2.80
CA LEU A 34 -6.46 -18.83 3.36
C LEU A 34 -7.82 -18.13 3.40
N ARG A 35 -8.64 -18.25 2.37
CA ARG A 35 -9.99 -17.69 2.35
C ARG A 35 -10.89 -18.33 3.42
N LYS A 36 -10.84 -19.67 3.54
CA LYS A 36 -11.56 -20.39 4.59
C LYS A 36 -11.15 -19.92 5.98
N ALA A 37 -9.84 -19.91 6.25
CA ALA A 37 -9.29 -19.41 7.51
C ALA A 37 -9.63 -17.92 7.74
N GLY A 38 -9.62 -17.11 6.69
CA GLY A 38 -10.04 -15.70 6.75
C GLY A 38 -11.49 -15.54 7.22
N THR A 39 -12.40 -16.40 6.80
CA THR A 39 -13.79 -16.41 7.28
C THR A 39 -13.86 -16.71 8.78
N GLU A 40 -13.07 -17.64 9.28
CA GLU A 40 -12.99 -17.97 10.71
C GLU A 40 -12.36 -16.81 11.51
N VAL A 41 -11.28 -16.20 10.98
CA VAL A 41 -10.67 -14.99 11.57
C VAL A 41 -11.69 -13.86 11.66
N ARG A 42 -12.41 -13.56 10.57
CA ARG A 42 -13.47 -12.54 10.53
C ARG A 42 -14.55 -12.80 11.57
N TYR A 43 -15.02 -14.05 11.66
CA TYR A 43 -16.03 -14.44 12.65
C TYR A 43 -15.59 -14.16 14.09
N LEU A 44 -14.36 -14.51 14.46
CA LEU A 44 -13.82 -14.28 15.79
C LEU A 44 -13.58 -12.79 16.07
N LEU A 45 -13.06 -12.04 15.07
CA LEU A 45 -12.88 -10.59 15.19
C LEU A 45 -14.20 -9.86 15.42
N ASN A 46 -15.28 -10.26 14.76
CA ASN A 46 -16.62 -9.70 14.96
C ASN A 46 -17.21 -9.99 16.36
N ARG A 47 -16.62 -10.93 17.10
CA ARG A 47 -16.93 -11.24 18.49
C ARG A 47 -16.01 -10.52 19.49
N GLY A 48 -15.12 -9.64 19.02
CA GLY A 48 -14.24 -8.84 19.87
C GLY A 48 -12.93 -9.52 20.26
N TYR A 49 -12.59 -10.66 19.65
CA TYR A 49 -11.28 -11.28 19.87
C TYR A 49 -10.15 -10.45 19.23
N HIS A 50 -8.96 -10.45 19.84
CA HIS A 50 -7.82 -9.68 19.35
C HIS A 50 -7.19 -10.31 18.12
N LEU A 51 -6.90 -9.49 17.09
CA LEU A 51 -6.35 -9.91 15.80
C LEU A 51 -5.13 -10.82 15.94
N LYS A 52 -4.14 -10.44 16.78
CA LYS A 52 -2.93 -11.23 16.99
C LYS A 52 -3.22 -12.62 17.50
N SER A 53 -4.11 -12.75 18.49
CA SER A 53 -4.49 -14.04 19.09
C SER A 53 -5.26 -14.90 18.10
N VAL A 54 -6.19 -14.30 17.36
CA VAL A 54 -7.01 -15.00 16.38
C VAL A 54 -6.16 -15.52 15.21
N THR A 55 -5.29 -14.67 14.64
CA THR A 55 -4.43 -15.08 13.53
C THR A 55 -3.41 -16.15 13.96
N GLN A 56 -2.95 -16.12 15.22
CA GLN A 56 -2.11 -17.18 15.76
C GLN A 56 -2.90 -18.49 15.87
N PHE A 57 -4.04 -18.48 16.56
CA PHE A 57 -4.86 -19.66 16.83
C PHE A 57 -5.36 -20.34 15.54
N VAL A 58 -5.95 -19.57 14.63
CA VAL A 58 -6.42 -20.09 13.33
C VAL A 58 -5.24 -20.53 12.48
N GLY A 59 -4.15 -19.76 12.47
CA GLY A 59 -2.93 -20.11 11.74
C GLY A 59 -2.27 -21.40 12.24
N ASP A 60 -2.34 -21.71 13.54
CA ASP A 60 -1.86 -22.98 14.10
C ASP A 60 -2.74 -24.16 13.63
N HIS A 61 -4.05 -23.98 13.61
CA HIS A 61 -4.98 -25.01 13.11
C HIS A 61 -4.70 -25.40 11.65
N TYR A 62 -4.42 -24.41 10.79
CA TYR A 62 -4.14 -24.62 9.37
C TYR A 62 -2.64 -24.87 9.06
N LEU A 63 -1.77 -24.89 10.07
CA LEU A 63 -0.32 -24.99 9.94
C LEU A 63 0.29 -23.92 9.01
N PHE A 64 -0.26 -22.71 9.07
CA PHE A 64 0.19 -21.60 8.24
C PHE A 64 1.56 -21.06 8.65
N SER A 65 2.35 -20.69 7.66
CA SER A 65 3.59 -19.95 7.83
C SER A 65 3.33 -18.54 8.42
N GLU A 66 4.39 -17.91 8.93
CA GLU A 66 4.30 -16.52 9.40
C GLU A 66 3.81 -15.56 8.29
N ARG A 67 4.22 -15.77 7.04
CA ARG A 67 3.79 -14.95 5.90
C ARG A 67 2.30 -15.11 5.59
N GLN A 68 1.78 -16.32 5.66
CA GLN A 68 0.35 -16.59 5.50
C GLN A 68 -0.48 -15.98 6.62
N ARG A 69 -0.01 -16.07 7.88
CA ARG A 69 -0.64 -15.39 9.03
C ARG A 69 -0.61 -13.88 8.89
N LEU A 70 0.51 -13.33 8.41
CA LEU A 70 0.65 -11.89 8.14
C LEU A 70 -0.31 -11.43 7.03
N ALA A 71 -0.50 -12.24 5.97
CA ALA A 71 -1.46 -11.96 4.92
C ALA A 71 -2.89 -11.86 5.47
N LEU A 72 -3.30 -12.81 6.34
CA LEU A 72 -4.60 -12.75 7.03
C LEU A 72 -4.71 -11.51 7.92
N ALA A 73 -3.68 -11.24 8.74
CA ALA A 73 -3.68 -10.10 9.66
C ALA A 73 -3.79 -8.74 8.94
N ARG A 74 -3.22 -8.63 7.73
CA ARG A 74 -3.27 -7.42 6.92
C ARG A 74 -4.54 -7.27 6.08
N SER A 75 -5.22 -8.40 5.79
CA SER A 75 -6.36 -8.40 4.86
C SER A 75 -7.72 -8.48 5.56
N ILE A 76 -7.79 -9.08 6.75
CA ILE A 76 -9.05 -9.34 7.46
C ILE A 76 -9.22 -8.36 8.62
N ALA A 77 -10.42 -7.80 8.74
CA ALA A 77 -10.78 -6.88 9.80
C ALA A 77 -12.23 -7.13 10.26
N PRO A 78 -12.63 -6.67 11.47
CA PRO A 78 -14.02 -6.69 11.89
C PRO A 78 -14.91 -5.89 10.94
N ASP A 79 -16.13 -6.37 10.68
CA ASP A 79 -17.06 -5.74 9.74
C ASP A 79 -17.35 -4.27 10.08
N VAL A 80 -17.47 -3.95 11.38
CA VAL A 80 -17.68 -2.57 11.85
C VAL A 80 -16.52 -1.64 11.43
N LYS A 81 -15.28 -2.13 11.45
CA LYS A 81 -14.12 -1.36 11.01
C LYS A 81 -14.09 -1.21 9.50
N VAL A 82 -14.39 -2.28 8.76
CA VAL A 82 -14.50 -2.24 7.29
C VAL A 82 -15.54 -1.22 6.87
N ALA A 83 -16.75 -1.27 7.46
CA ALA A 83 -17.82 -0.32 7.18
C ALA A 83 -17.41 1.13 7.53
N ALA A 84 -16.76 1.34 8.68
CA ALA A 84 -16.27 2.67 9.07
C ALA A 84 -15.18 3.22 8.16
N ARG A 85 -14.27 2.38 7.62
CA ARG A 85 -13.28 2.79 6.60
C ARG A 85 -14.00 3.15 5.30
N LYS A 86 -14.92 2.32 4.84
CA LYS A 86 -15.70 2.54 3.61
C LYS A 86 -16.53 3.82 3.67
N SER A 87 -17.13 4.18 4.79
CA SER A 87 -17.89 5.42 4.94
C SER A 87 -17.04 6.71 4.81
N ARG A 88 -15.72 6.59 4.96
CA ARG A 88 -14.75 7.69 4.81
C ARG A 88 -13.98 7.65 3.49
N GLU A 89 -14.16 6.60 2.69
CA GLU A 89 -13.59 6.50 1.35
C GLU A 89 -14.26 7.50 0.42
N ILE A 90 -13.45 8.23 -0.35
CA ILE A 90 -13.94 9.13 -1.38
C ILE A 90 -14.30 8.29 -2.61
N ASP A 91 -15.55 8.32 -3.00
CA ASP A 91 -16.06 7.63 -4.19
C ASP A 91 -15.69 8.39 -5.47
N LEU A 92 -14.47 8.18 -5.96
CA LEU A 92 -14.01 8.77 -7.21
C LEU A 92 -14.84 8.28 -8.42
N ALA A 93 -15.24 7.02 -8.43
CA ALA A 93 -16.03 6.44 -9.52
C ALA A 93 -17.43 7.05 -9.57
N GLY A 94 -18.06 7.31 -8.42
CA GLY A 94 -19.35 8.00 -8.34
C GLY A 94 -19.28 9.45 -8.83
N ILE A 95 -18.20 10.16 -8.54
CA ILE A 95 -17.96 11.52 -9.04
C ILE A 95 -17.86 11.51 -10.57
N GLU A 96 -17.04 10.62 -11.14
CA GLU A 96 -16.86 10.50 -12.59
C GLU A 96 -18.15 10.05 -13.30
N ALA A 97 -18.93 9.15 -12.71
CA ALA A 97 -20.19 8.66 -13.26
C ALA A 97 -21.26 9.76 -13.39
N ASN A 98 -21.21 10.78 -12.53
CA ASN A 98 -22.09 11.96 -12.61
C ASN A 98 -21.66 12.99 -13.66
N GLY A 99 -20.59 12.71 -14.41
CA GLY A 99 -20.04 13.61 -15.43
C GLY A 99 -19.13 14.70 -14.87
N ASP A 100 -18.90 14.71 -13.57
CA ASP A 100 -17.99 15.62 -12.90
C ASP A 100 -16.55 15.10 -12.98
N ARG A 101 -15.59 16.00 -13.09
CA ARG A 101 -14.17 15.66 -12.91
C ARG A 101 -13.83 15.81 -11.44
N PRO A 102 -13.18 14.82 -10.81
CA PRO A 102 -12.73 14.97 -9.44
C PRO A 102 -11.69 16.10 -9.37
N VAL A 103 -11.99 17.12 -8.57
CA VAL A 103 -11.06 18.21 -8.26
C VAL A 103 -10.80 18.13 -6.76
N LEU A 104 -9.60 17.70 -6.41
CA LEU A 104 -9.22 17.54 -5.00
C LEU A 104 -8.37 18.72 -4.54
N PRO A 105 -8.71 19.36 -3.40
CA PRO A 105 -7.94 20.49 -2.89
C PRO A 105 -6.52 20.04 -2.52
N GLU A 106 -6.40 18.85 -1.97
CA GLU A 106 -5.14 18.23 -1.58
C GLU A 106 -5.20 16.71 -1.62
N ILE A 107 -4.04 16.07 -1.68
CA ILE A 107 -3.86 14.62 -1.48
C ILE A 107 -2.70 14.43 -0.48
N ASN A 108 -2.92 13.63 0.57
CA ASN A 108 -1.94 13.35 1.62
C ASN A 108 -1.47 11.90 1.51
N ILE A 109 -0.24 11.68 1.05
CA ILE A 109 0.29 10.35 0.71
C ILE A 109 1.18 9.84 1.83
N ASP A 110 0.88 8.64 2.32
CA ASP A 110 1.78 7.81 3.12
C ASP A 110 2.86 7.24 2.19
N GLY A 111 4.01 7.92 2.16
CA GLY A 111 4.95 7.75 1.08
C GLY A 111 5.58 6.37 1.03
N PHE A 112 6.14 5.87 2.15
CA PHE A 112 6.76 4.53 2.14
C PHE A 112 5.73 3.43 1.98
N ASN A 113 4.60 3.49 2.68
CA ASN A 113 3.54 2.49 2.57
C ASN A 113 3.07 2.35 1.13
N THR A 114 2.77 3.47 0.46
CA THR A 114 2.22 3.45 -0.90
C THR A 114 3.26 3.07 -1.95
N VAL A 115 4.47 3.64 -1.86
CA VAL A 115 5.56 3.34 -2.81
C VAL A 115 5.98 1.87 -2.72
N ILE A 116 6.16 1.32 -1.51
CA ILE A 116 6.56 -0.08 -1.32
C ILE A 116 5.52 -1.04 -1.83
N THR A 117 4.23 -0.77 -1.59
CA THR A 117 3.15 -1.60 -2.13
C THR A 117 3.15 -1.60 -3.67
N LEU A 118 3.34 -0.44 -4.30
CA LEU A 118 3.48 -0.34 -5.76
C LEU A 118 4.74 -1.04 -6.27
N GLU A 119 5.89 -0.84 -5.63
CA GLU A 119 7.14 -1.53 -5.98
C GLU A 119 6.99 -3.05 -5.91
N THR A 120 6.33 -3.55 -4.86
CA THR A 120 6.05 -4.98 -4.68
C THR A 120 5.25 -5.52 -5.85
N ALA A 121 4.15 -4.87 -6.21
CA ALA A 121 3.32 -5.26 -7.34
C ALA A 121 4.07 -5.16 -8.68
N LEU A 122 4.77 -4.05 -8.93
CA LEU A 122 5.50 -3.78 -10.18
C LEU A 122 6.71 -4.69 -10.38
N SER A 123 7.32 -5.19 -9.30
CA SER A 123 8.43 -6.15 -9.36
C SER A 123 7.96 -7.60 -9.49
N GLY A 124 6.66 -7.85 -9.65
CA GLY A 124 6.08 -9.19 -9.80
C GLY A 124 6.04 -10.01 -8.51
N SER A 125 6.12 -9.35 -7.35
CA SER A 125 5.87 -9.98 -6.06
C SER A 125 4.40 -9.91 -5.70
N LEU A 126 3.96 -10.79 -4.80
CA LEU A 126 2.55 -10.89 -4.46
C LEU A 126 2.07 -9.71 -3.62
N VAL A 127 0.85 -9.28 -3.88
CA VAL A 127 0.09 -8.32 -3.10
C VAL A 127 -1.31 -8.85 -2.81
N PHE A 128 -1.96 -8.33 -1.77
CA PHE A 128 -3.25 -8.80 -1.30
C PHE A 128 -4.29 -7.70 -1.34
N LYS A 129 -5.49 -8.03 -1.80
CA LYS A 129 -6.66 -7.18 -1.60
C LYS A 129 -7.37 -7.60 -0.32
N GLY A 130 -7.49 -6.69 0.63
CA GLY A 130 -8.21 -6.89 1.88
C GLY A 130 -9.70 -6.58 1.79
N MET A 131 -10.42 -6.84 2.90
CA MET A 131 -11.88 -6.62 3.03
C MET A 131 -12.29 -5.15 2.85
N ASP A 132 -11.41 -4.21 3.14
CA ASP A 132 -11.62 -2.77 2.90
C ASP A 132 -11.31 -2.34 1.46
N GLY A 133 -10.90 -3.28 0.60
CA GLY A 133 -10.54 -3.04 -0.78
C GLY A 133 -9.12 -2.54 -1.00
N CYS A 134 -8.37 -2.24 0.07
CA CYS A 134 -6.97 -1.81 -0.04
C CYS A 134 -6.07 -2.93 -0.54
N ILE A 135 -5.08 -2.56 -1.33
CA ILE A 135 -3.98 -3.45 -1.69
C ILE A 135 -2.84 -3.30 -0.68
N ARG A 136 -2.34 -4.43 -0.18
CA ARG A 136 -1.25 -4.51 0.81
C ARG A 136 -0.19 -5.50 0.36
N ASP A 137 1.04 -5.27 0.78
CA ASP A 137 2.19 -6.14 0.54
C ASP A 137 2.63 -6.91 1.79
N LEU A 138 3.62 -7.78 1.65
CA LEU A 138 4.32 -8.46 2.76
C LEU A 138 5.80 -8.09 2.83
N ALA A 139 6.22 -6.98 2.23
CA ALA A 139 7.63 -6.61 2.11
C ALA A 139 8.30 -6.30 3.47
N GLY A 140 7.51 -5.83 4.46
CA GLY A 140 7.98 -5.66 5.83
C GLY A 140 9.16 -4.70 5.95
N LEU A 141 8.93 -3.40 5.80
CA LEU A 141 10.00 -2.42 5.98
C LEU A 141 10.38 -2.30 7.47
N ARG A 142 11.63 -2.67 7.78
CA ARG A 142 12.20 -2.56 9.14
C ARG A 142 13.31 -1.52 9.15
N GLY A 143 12.98 -0.25 8.86
CA GLY A 143 13.95 0.85 8.89
C GLY A 143 14.96 0.90 7.74
N THR A 144 15.04 -0.12 6.88
CA THR A 144 15.97 -0.17 5.75
C THR A 144 15.23 -0.19 4.43
N TYR A 145 15.25 0.95 3.73
CA TYR A 145 14.69 1.09 2.38
C TYR A 145 15.81 1.27 1.36
N ARG A 146 15.66 0.67 0.18
CA ARG A 146 16.56 0.86 -0.98
C ARG A 146 15.73 1.23 -2.20
N ILE A 147 16.19 2.21 -2.96
CA ILE A 147 15.63 2.54 -4.26
C ILE A 147 15.97 1.40 -5.23
N ILE A 148 14.96 0.89 -5.93
CA ILE A 148 15.09 -0.19 -6.92
C ILE A 148 14.68 0.33 -8.31
N ASP A 149 14.85 -0.46 -9.35
CA ASP A 149 14.55 -0.10 -10.74
C ASP A 149 13.09 0.36 -10.97
N VAL A 150 12.12 -0.28 -10.30
CA VAL A 150 10.71 0.06 -10.42
C VAL A 150 10.26 1.27 -9.57
N THR A 151 11.12 1.80 -8.68
CA THR A 151 10.77 2.93 -7.80
C THR A 151 10.30 4.16 -8.59
N LYS A 152 11.03 4.52 -9.65
CA LYS A 152 10.65 5.66 -10.51
C LYS A 152 9.26 5.47 -11.10
N LYS A 153 8.97 4.28 -11.61
CA LYS A 153 7.65 3.95 -12.17
C LYS A 153 6.54 4.01 -11.11
N ALA A 154 6.82 3.56 -9.88
CA ALA A 154 5.87 3.66 -8.77
C ALA A 154 5.53 5.12 -8.44
N ILE A 155 6.55 6.00 -8.38
CA ILE A 155 6.35 7.43 -8.17
C ILE A 155 5.59 8.06 -9.33
N ASP A 156 5.94 7.74 -10.56
CA ASP A 156 5.27 8.27 -11.76
C ASP A 156 3.77 7.95 -11.75
N LEU A 157 3.41 6.71 -11.42
CA LEU A 157 2.01 6.31 -11.31
C LEU A 157 1.25 7.15 -10.27
N LEU A 158 1.86 7.41 -9.11
CA LEU A 158 1.24 8.22 -8.06
C LEU A 158 1.08 9.68 -8.49
N LEU A 159 2.11 10.28 -9.05
CA LEU A 159 2.09 11.69 -9.45
C LEU A 159 1.11 11.93 -10.61
N LEU A 160 1.12 11.06 -11.63
CA LEU A 160 0.17 11.14 -12.74
C LEU A 160 -1.28 10.92 -12.29
N ALA A 161 -1.50 10.04 -11.30
CA ALA A 161 -2.85 9.87 -10.76
C ALA A 161 -3.32 11.11 -10.01
N ALA A 162 -2.46 11.74 -9.20
CA ALA A 162 -2.78 12.98 -8.52
C ALA A 162 -3.07 14.12 -9.50
N ASP A 163 -2.33 14.20 -10.61
CA ASP A 163 -2.56 15.18 -11.67
C ASP A 163 -3.89 14.95 -12.39
N ASN A 164 -4.21 13.69 -12.70
CA ASN A 164 -5.52 13.31 -13.29
C ASN A 164 -6.71 13.59 -12.35
N LEU A 165 -6.49 13.57 -11.05
CA LEU A 165 -7.49 13.95 -10.04
C LEU A 165 -7.53 15.47 -9.81
N HIS A 166 -6.83 16.24 -10.64
CA HIS A 166 -6.72 17.69 -10.55
C HIS A 166 -6.42 18.18 -9.13
N ALA A 167 -5.47 17.53 -8.46
CA ALA A 167 -5.06 17.91 -7.13
C ALA A 167 -4.45 19.31 -7.12
N GLY A 168 -4.89 20.17 -6.21
CA GLY A 168 -4.27 21.49 -6.01
C GLY A 168 -2.91 21.37 -5.34
N ARG A 169 -2.80 20.44 -4.38
CA ARG A 169 -1.58 20.15 -3.62
C ARG A 169 -1.42 18.64 -3.40
N VAL A 170 -0.18 18.18 -3.44
CA VAL A 170 0.21 16.81 -3.04
C VAL A 170 1.23 16.89 -1.92
N ASN A 171 0.88 16.35 -0.77
CA ASN A 171 1.76 16.22 0.38
C ASN A 171 2.21 14.77 0.51
N VAL A 172 3.52 14.52 0.53
CA VAL A 172 4.09 13.18 0.73
C VAL A 172 4.81 13.16 2.07
N PHE A 173 4.41 12.23 2.93
CA PHE A 173 5.01 12.05 4.25
C PHE A 173 5.92 10.83 4.24
N LEU A 174 7.17 11.01 4.66
CA LEU A 174 8.19 9.96 4.72
C LEU A 174 8.71 9.83 6.14
N ASP A 175 8.83 8.60 6.62
CA ASP A 175 9.37 8.32 7.95
C ASP A 175 10.86 8.65 8.02
N ALA A 176 11.23 9.55 8.92
CA ALA A 176 12.60 10.00 9.11
C ALA A 176 13.57 8.87 9.53
N PRO A 177 13.17 7.90 10.40
CA PRO A 177 14.02 6.78 10.76
C PRO A 177 14.30 5.79 9.61
N VAL A 178 13.55 5.86 8.51
CA VAL A 178 13.75 4.95 7.37
C VAL A 178 14.90 5.45 6.51
N SER A 179 15.85 4.56 6.22
CA SER A 179 17.01 4.90 5.38
C SER A 179 16.59 5.35 3.98
N ASN A 180 17.38 6.22 3.36
CA ASN A 180 17.13 6.80 2.03
C ASN A 180 15.85 7.65 1.91
N SER A 181 15.20 8.07 2.99
CA SER A 181 14.06 9.01 2.96
C SER A 181 14.40 10.30 2.19
N GLY A 182 15.58 10.90 2.43
CA GLY A 182 16.06 12.07 1.70
C GLY A 182 16.24 11.82 0.20
N ARG A 183 16.78 10.66 -0.19
CA ARG A 183 16.94 10.30 -1.62
C ARG A 183 15.59 10.07 -2.29
N LEU A 184 14.65 9.43 -1.60
CA LEU A 184 13.29 9.25 -2.09
C LEU A 184 12.58 10.60 -2.26
N LYS A 185 12.74 11.51 -1.30
CA LYS A 185 12.26 12.90 -1.39
C LYS A 185 12.78 13.60 -2.65
N THR A 186 14.09 13.56 -2.89
CA THR A 186 14.70 14.16 -4.09
C THR A 186 14.09 13.55 -5.37
N LEU A 187 13.93 12.22 -5.41
CA LEU A 187 13.38 11.52 -6.56
C LEU A 187 11.94 11.93 -6.87
N PHE A 188 11.10 12.17 -5.86
CA PHE A 188 9.74 12.67 -6.07
C PHE A 188 9.75 14.06 -6.75
N TYR A 189 10.61 14.99 -6.32
CA TYR A 189 10.72 16.31 -6.96
C TYR A 189 11.20 16.20 -8.41
N GLU A 190 12.26 15.41 -8.67
CA GLU A 190 12.78 15.16 -10.01
C GLU A 190 11.70 14.58 -10.94
N ARG A 191 10.92 13.60 -10.44
CA ARG A 191 9.85 12.98 -11.24
C ARG A 191 8.71 13.95 -11.50
N ARG A 192 8.28 14.73 -10.52
CA ARG A 192 7.23 15.76 -10.69
C ARG A 192 7.62 16.77 -11.77
N GLU A 193 8.86 17.24 -11.74
CA GLU A 193 9.39 18.16 -12.76
C GLU A 193 9.43 17.50 -14.14
N THR A 194 9.97 16.28 -14.23
CA THR A 194 10.04 15.53 -15.49
C THR A 194 8.67 15.29 -16.13
N LEU A 195 7.65 15.03 -15.31
CA LEU A 195 6.28 14.75 -15.77
C LEU A 195 5.48 16.02 -16.06
N GLY A 196 5.94 17.18 -15.58
CA GLY A 196 5.25 18.46 -15.77
C GLY A 196 3.92 18.56 -15.03
N CYS A 197 3.75 17.86 -13.90
CA CYS A 197 2.51 17.89 -13.13
C CYS A 197 2.17 19.28 -12.60
N GLY A 198 0.88 19.65 -12.67
CA GLY A 198 0.41 21.02 -12.39
C GLY A 198 0.25 21.38 -10.91
N PHE A 199 0.17 20.40 -10.01
CA PHE A 199 -0.03 20.62 -8.57
C PHE A 199 1.24 21.10 -7.84
N SER A 200 1.06 21.73 -6.67
CA SER A 200 2.17 21.99 -5.74
C SER A 200 2.54 20.70 -4.99
N LEU A 201 3.83 20.37 -4.96
CA LEU A 201 4.34 19.17 -4.26
C LEU A 201 5.11 19.60 -3.00
N GLU A 202 4.73 19.04 -1.86
CA GLU A 202 5.45 19.18 -0.60
C GLU A 202 5.81 17.81 -0.03
N ILE A 203 7.07 17.62 0.39
CA ILE A 203 7.55 16.35 0.93
C ILE A 203 8.17 16.57 2.29
N SER A 204 7.52 16.00 3.30
CA SER A 204 7.92 16.10 4.70
C SER A 204 8.58 14.80 5.15
N VAL A 205 9.80 14.89 5.70
CA VAL A 205 10.49 13.78 6.35
C VAL A 205 10.34 13.98 7.85
N ILE A 206 9.51 13.15 8.50
CA ILE A 206 9.08 13.33 9.90
C ILE A 206 9.15 12.04 10.70
N ASN A 207 9.17 12.13 12.02
CA ASN A 207 9.32 10.95 12.89
C ASN A 207 8.02 10.14 13.09
N ASP A 208 6.85 10.78 12.94
CA ASP A 208 5.55 10.15 13.19
C ASP A 208 4.56 10.53 12.07
N VAL A 209 4.69 9.82 10.96
CA VAL A 209 3.81 9.97 9.79
C VAL A 209 2.36 9.59 10.15
N ASP A 210 2.20 8.54 10.93
CA ASP A 210 0.89 8.05 11.36
C ASP A 210 0.10 9.12 12.12
N ALA A 211 0.74 9.85 13.06
CA ALA A 211 0.06 10.88 13.84
C ALA A 211 -0.50 12.00 12.97
N VAL A 212 0.23 12.38 11.92
CA VAL A 212 -0.21 13.40 10.95
C VAL A 212 -1.35 12.87 10.11
N LEU A 213 -1.19 11.68 9.50
CA LEU A 213 -2.17 11.13 8.58
C LEU A 213 -3.48 10.71 9.25
N LYS A 214 -3.47 10.30 10.51
CA LYS A 214 -4.69 10.04 11.31
C LYS A 214 -5.59 11.26 11.46
N GLN A 215 -5.05 12.47 11.34
CA GLN A 215 -5.81 13.73 11.44
C GLN A 215 -6.09 14.37 10.08
N ALA A 216 -5.54 13.79 9.00
CA ALA A 216 -5.67 14.32 7.65
C ALA A 216 -6.97 13.85 6.95
N GLY A 217 -7.35 14.57 5.88
CA GLY A 217 -8.31 14.12 4.88
C GLY A 217 -7.60 13.76 3.58
N TYR A 218 -8.32 13.20 2.62
CA TYR A 218 -7.78 12.83 1.30
C TYR A 218 -6.50 11.98 1.39
N VAL A 219 -6.47 11.04 2.35
CA VAL A 219 -5.29 10.22 2.64
C VAL A 219 -5.15 9.09 1.62
N VAL A 220 -3.96 8.88 1.10
CA VAL A 220 -3.60 7.69 0.33
C VAL A 220 -2.65 6.83 1.18
N SER A 221 -3.17 5.76 1.73
CA SER A 221 -2.45 4.75 2.53
C SER A 221 -3.21 3.42 2.48
N SER A 222 -2.54 2.33 2.78
CA SER A 222 -3.16 1.03 3.07
C SER A 222 -3.04 0.63 4.54
N ASP A 223 -2.42 1.48 5.37
CA ASP A 223 -2.29 1.20 6.80
C ASP A 223 -3.64 1.29 7.51
N SER A 224 -4.04 0.18 8.11
CA SER A 224 -5.31 0.05 8.81
C SER A 224 -5.46 0.99 10.01
N VAL A 225 -4.35 1.35 10.67
CA VAL A 225 -4.35 2.24 11.84
C VAL A 225 -4.62 3.68 11.42
N ILE A 226 -4.08 4.08 10.28
CA ILE A 226 -4.36 5.39 9.66
C ILE A 226 -5.81 5.43 9.18
N LEU A 227 -6.24 4.41 8.41
CA LEU A 227 -7.59 4.34 7.84
C LEU A 227 -8.69 4.22 8.91
N ASP A 228 -8.40 3.70 10.08
CA ASP A 228 -9.35 3.65 11.21
C ASP A 228 -9.61 5.06 11.82
N CYS A 229 -8.75 6.06 11.56
CA CYS A 229 -8.78 7.36 12.22
C CYS A 229 -8.91 8.56 11.29
N CYS A 230 -8.35 8.52 10.07
CA CYS A 230 -8.31 9.66 9.14
C CYS A 230 -9.71 10.19 8.81
N ARG A 231 -9.80 11.47 8.43
CA ARG A 231 -11.09 12.11 8.12
C ARG A 231 -11.70 11.60 6.82
N SER A 232 -10.88 11.40 5.80
CA SER A 232 -11.26 10.77 4.52
C SER A 232 -10.03 10.19 3.85
N TRP A 233 -10.23 9.23 2.94
CA TRP A 233 -9.15 8.57 2.24
C TRP A 233 -9.51 8.19 0.81
N ILE A 234 -8.51 7.93 0.00
CA ILE A 234 -8.63 7.61 -1.41
C ILE A 234 -7.98 6.24 -1.64
N ASN A 235 -8.74 5.30 -2.18
CA ASN A 235 -8.26 3.96 -2.52
C ASN A 235 -7.59 3.97 -3.90
N LEU A 236 -6.43 4.61 -3.99
CA LEU A 236 -5.77 4.89 -5.26
C LEU A 236 -5.03 3.68 -5.84
N VAL A 237 -4.37 2.88 -4.99
CA VAL A 237 -3.48 1.79 -5.44
C VAL A 237 -4.19 0.75 -6.32
N PRO A 238 -5.41 0.27 -6.00
CA PRO A 238 -6.12 -0.66 -6.89
C PRO A 238 -6.32 -0.12 -8.30
N GLU A 239 -6.66 1.15 -8.44
CA GLU A 239 -6.90 1.79 -9.75
C GLU A 239 -5.59 1.91 -10.56
N LEU A 240 -4.47 2.19 -9.89
CA LEU A 240 -3.16 2.21 -10.53
C LEU A 240 -2.76 0.83 -11.04
N LEU A 241 -2.98 -0.21 -10.23
CA LEU A 241 -2.59 -1.57 -10.58
C LEU A 241 -3.45 -2.19 -11.68
N LYS A 242 -4.71 -1.77 -11.85
CA LYS A 242 -5.54 -2.19 -13.00
C LYS A 242 -4.91 -1.84 -14.36
N LYS A 243 -4.13 -0.75 -14.40
CA LYS A 243 -3.42 -0.29 -15.61
C LYS A 243 -2.08 -1.00 -15.81
N CYS A 244 -1.66 -1.83 -14.85
CA CYS A 244 -0.39 -2.55 -14.89
C CYS A 244 -0.65 -4.03 -15.21
N GLY A 245 -0.01 -4.57 -16.24
CA GLY A 245 -0.04 -6.00 -16.52
C GLY A 245 0.84 -6.81 -15.57
N GLY A 246 0.52 -8.10 -15.37
CA GLY A 246 1.40 -9.04 -14.67
C GLY A 246 1.45 -8.91 -13.15
N VAL A 247 0.46 -8.26 -12.53
CA VAL A 247 0.37 -8.13 -11.07
C VAL A 247 -0.07 -9.45 -10.45
N TRP A 248 0.72 -9.96 -9.51
CA TRP A 248 0.34 -11.13 -8.71
C TRP A 248 -0.53 -10.69 -7.53
N LEU A 249 -1.83 -10.61 -7.76
CA LEU A 249 -2.83 -10.17 -6.80
C LEU A 249 -3.62 -11.36 -6.24
N ILE A 250 -3.66 -11.49 -4.91
CA ILE A 250 -4.53 -12.43 -4.20
C ILE A 250 -5.68 -11.65 -3.57
N ASP A 251 -6.90 -11.96 -3.99
CA ASP A 251 -8.10 -11.36 -3.43
C ASP A 251 -8.52 -12.12 -2.15
N LEU A 252 -8.40 -11.46 -1.00
CA LEU A 252 -8.89 -11.91 0.31
C LEU A 252 -10.06 -11.06 0.79
N ASP A 253 -10.78 -10.39 -0.12
CA ASP A 253 -12.03 -9.71 0.17
C ASP A 253 -13.14 -10.74 0.41
N LEU A 254 -13.54 -10.90 1.66
CA LEU A 254 -14.58 -11.85 2.12
C LEU A 254 -15.96 -11.19 2.27
N THR A 255 -16.13 -9.99 1.74
CA THR A 255 -17.39 -9.24 1.82
C THR A 255 -18.36 -9.56 0.69
N ARG A 256 -17.93 -10.39 -0.26
CA ARG A 256 -18.69 -10.83 -1.44
C ARG A 256 -19.40 -12.12 -1.21
#